data_3babd20d06a4e0b043bf2a8a347aedb2
#
_entry.id   3babd20d06a4e0b043bf2a8a347aedb2
#
_cell.length_a   1.000
_cell.length_b   1.000
_cell.length_c   1.000
_cell.angle_alpha   90.00
_cell.angle_beta   90.00
_cell.angle_gamma   90.00
#
_symmetry.space_group_name_H-M   'P 1'
#
loop_
_entity.id
_entity.type
_entity.pdbx_description
1 polymer ?
#
loop_
_entity_poly.entity_id
_entity_poly.type
_entity_poly.pdbx_seq_one_letter_code
_entity_poly.pdbx_strand_id
1 'polypeptide(L)'
;MKLIHQSGDLSNDDRNVSLAIGMFDGVHIGHRQVLRQAGEDSNRNEGHSVAVTFDRHPATIIAPDRTPALLQTLSQRLRAIEALGIHATLLIKFDEKFSRKPGTKFVHELAAGFGAIQSICVGANFTFGHRRDGSIKLLRALGQALGF
;
A
#
# COMPACT_ATOMS: atom_id res chain seq x y z
N MET A 1 -11.63 -0.59 11.29
CA MET A 1 -10.32 -0.38 10.63
C MET A 1 -9.80 1.02 10.95
N LYS A 2 -8.54 1.14 11.36
CA LYS A 2 -7.91 2.44 11.64
C LYS A 2 -7.48 3.12 10.33
N LEU A 3 -7.87 4.36 10.10
CA LEU A 3 -7.36 5.17 8.99
C LEU A 3 -6.16 5.99 9.48
N ILE A 4 -5.01 5.85 8.81
CA ILE A 4 -3.78 6.57 9.14
C ILE A 4 -3.26 7.33 7.90
N HIS A 5 -2.55 8.41 8.12
CA HIS A 5 -1.97 9.25 7.07
C HIS A 5 -0.45 9.21 7.04
N GLN A 6 0.16 8.68 8.09
CA GLN A 6 1.60 8.44 8.18
C GLN A 6 1.84 7.03 8.73
N SER A 7 2.88 6.37 8.26
CA SER A 7 3.24 5.02 8.73
C SER A 7 3.53 4.98 10.23
N GLY A 8 4.13 6.04 10.77
CA GLY A 8 4.37 6.19 12.21
C GLY A 8 3.12 6.27 13.09
N ASP A 9 1.94 6.53 12.54
CA ASP A 9 0.69 6.59 13.31
C ASP A 9 0.24 5.22 13.86
N LEU A 10 0.86 4.13 13.38
CA LEU A 10 0.62 2.77 13.85
C LEU A 10 1.65 2.30 14.88
N SER A 11 2.73 3.02 15.09
CA SER A 11 3.96 2.61 15.78
C SER A 11 3.89 2.51 17.32
N ASN A 12 2.71 2.62 17.93
CA ASN A 12 2.57 2.43 19.39
C ASN A 12 2.51 0.94 19.81
N ASP A 13 2.72 0.03 18.86
CA ASP A 13 2.65 -1.40 19.08
C ASP A 13 3.84 -2.04 18.33
N ASP A 14 4.74 -2.69 19.05
CA ASP A 14 5.95 -3.36 18.52
C ASP A 14 5.65 -4.55 17.58
N ARG A 15 4.41 -4.66 17.11
CA ARG A 15 3.99 -5.76 16.23
C ARG A 15 4.46 -5.57 14.80
N ASN A 16 4.79 -6.70 14.18
CA ASN A 16 5.08 -6.76 12.77
C ASN A 16 3.88 -6.31 11.91
N VAL A 17 4.15 -5.71 10.78
CA VAL A 17 3.11 -5.34 9.81
C VAL A 17 3.25 -6.09 8.50
N SER A 18 2.14 -6.54 7.96
CA SER A 18 2.03 -7.08 6.61
C SER A 18 1.27 -6.11 5.73
N LEU A 19 1.91 -5.62 4.68
CA LEU A 19 1.39 -4.56 3.84
C LEU A 19 0.74 -5.13 2.57
N ALA A 20 -0.40 -4.58 2.18
CA ALA A 20 -0.96 -4.72 0.84
C ALA A 20 -0.91 -3.35 0.16
N ILE A 21 -0.20 -3.22 -0.97
CA ILE A 21 -0.04 -1.94 -1.66
C ILE A 21 -0.78 -1.95 -2.98
N GLY A 22 -1.65 -0.96 -3.21
CA GLY A 22 -2.39 -0.84 -4.44
C GLY A 22 -3.39 0.32 -4.46
N MET A 23 -3.95 0.60 -5.61
CA MET A 23 -5.03 1.58 -5.75
C MET A 23 -6.35 1.04 -5.18
N PHE A 24 -6.57 -0.26 -5.28
CA PHE A 24 -7.75 -0.98 -4.79
C PHE A 24 -9.10 -0.43 -5.27
N ASP A 25 -9.12 0.24 -6.41
CA ASP A 25 -10.38 0.71 -6.99
C ASP A 25 -11.25 -0.48 -7.42
N GLY A 26 -12.52 -0.47 -7.02
CA GLY A 26 -13.47 -1.56 -7.24
C GLY A 26 -13.23 -2.81 -6.39
N VAL A 27 -12.13 -2.93 -5.68
CA VAL A 27 -11.74 -4.10 -4.86
C VAL A 27 -12.10 -5.43 -5.54
N HIS A 28 -11.68 -5.56 -6.82
CA HIS A 28 -11.94 -6.76 -7.64
C HIS A 28 -11.17 -7.99 -7.11
N ILE A 29 -11.38 -9.16 -7.72
CA ILE A 29 -10.82 -10.45 -7.25
C ILE A 29 -9.32 -10.39 -7.00
N GLY A 30 -8.54 -9.79 -7.91
CA GLY A 30 -7.08 -9.65 -7.74
C GLY A 30 -6.72 -8.77 -6.54
N HIS A 31 -7.42 -7.65 -6.33
CA HIS A 31 -7.25 -6.81 -5.15
C HIS A 31 -7.57 -7.56 -3.85
N ARG A 32 -8.66 -8.35 -3.85
CA ARG A 32 -9.03 -9.16 -2.69
C ARG A 32 -7.98 -10.20 -2.34
N GLN A 33 -7.33 -10.81 -3.33
CA GLN A 33 -6.24 -11.76 -3.09
C GLN A 33 -5.06 -11.09 -2.40
N VAL A 34 -4.63 -9.91 -2.89
CA VAL A 34 -3.52 -9.15 -2.30
C VAL A 34 -3.83 -8.73 -0.86
N LEU A 35 -5.04 -8.22 -0.61
CA LEU A 35 -5.48 -7.81 0.73
C LEU A 35 -5.61 -9.00 1.68
N ARG A 36 -6.19 -10.12 1.23
CA ARG A 36 -6.30 -11.35 2.02
C ARG A 36 -4.93 -11.92 2.36
N GLN A 37 -3.99 -11.95 1.41
CA GLN A 37 -2.64 -12.43 1.67
C GLN A 37 -1.96 -11.63 2.79
N ALA A 38 -2.06 -10.30 2.76
CA ALA A 38 -1.54 -9.47 3.86
C ALA A 38 -2.24 -9.76 5.19
N GLY A 39 -3.55 -10.03 5.18
CA GLY A 39 -4.30 -10.47 6.36
C GLY A 39 -3.82 -11.80 6.90
N GLU A 40 -3.62 -12.79 6.03
CA GLU A 40 -3.12 -14.12 6.41
C GLU A 40 -1.69 -14.05 6.97
N ASP A 41 -0.82 -13.27 6.32
CA ASP A 41 0.55 -13.09 6.78
C ASP A 41 0.60 -12.41 8.16
N SER A 42 -0.25 -11.40 8.38
CA SER A 42 -0.34 -10.73 9.68
C SER A 42 -0.83 -11.68 10.78
N ASN A 43 -1.82 -12.52 10.48
CA ASN A 43 -2.35 -13.49 11.46
C ASN A 43 -1.30 -14.55 11.84
N ARG A 44 -0.51 -15.03 10.88
CA ARG A 44 0.57 -16.01 11.16
C ARG A 44 1.65 -15.46 12.07
N ASN A 45 1.86 -14.15 12.06
CA ASN A 45 2.94 -13.49 12.79
C ASN A 45 2.44 -12.63 13.96
N GLU A 46 1.17 -12.81 14.35
CA GLU A 46 0.53 -12.02 15.43
C GLU A 46 0.67 -10.50 15.24
N GLY A 47 0.69 -10.06 13.97
CA GLY A 47 0.93 -8.69 13.55
C GLY A 47 -0.33 -7.97 13.08
N HIS A 48 -0.12 -6.87 12.39
CA HIS A 48 -1.19 -6.06 11.80
C HIS A 48 -1.16 -6.10 10.27
N SER A 49 -2.32 -6.26 9.65
CA SER A 49 -2.47 -6.06 8.21
C SER A 49 -2.76 -4.60 7.89
N VAL A 50 -2.03 -4.03 6.93
CA VAL A 50 -2.18 -2.64 6.53
C VAL A 50 -2.36 -2.54 5.02
N ALA A 51 -3.46 -1.94 4.59
CA ALA A 51 -3.62 -1.54 3.20
C ALA A 51 -2.95 -0.17 2.97
N VAL A 52 -2.07 -0.09 1.99
CA VAL A 52 -1.45 1.18 1.55
C VAL A 52 -2.11 1.57 0.24
N THR A 53 -2.86 2.67 0.25
CA THR A 53 -3.60 3.15 -0.90
C THR A 53 -3.53 4.68 -1.01
N PHE A 54 -4.13 5.24 -2.06
CA PHE A 54 -3.99 6.65 -2.42
C PHE A 54 -5.34 7.34 -2.40
N ASP A 55 -5.35 8.63 -2.05
CA ASP A 55 -6.57 9.46 -2.02
C ASP A 55 -7.21 9.60 -3.41
N ARG A 56 -6.41 9.60 -4.46
CA ARG A 56 -6.81 9.72 -5.86
C ARG A 56 -6.03 8.79 -6.78
N HIS A 57 -6.52 8.59 -8.00
CA HIS A 57 -5.78 7.82 -9.00
C HIS A 57 -4.50 8.56 -9.41
N PRO A 58 -3.34 7.91 -9.46
CA PRO A 58 -2.07 8.53 -9.85
C PRO A 58 -2.12 9.28 -11.18
N ALA A 59 -2.89 8.78 -12.15
CA ALA A 59 -3.05 9.42 -13.45
C ALA A 59 -3.63 10.85 -13.36
N THR A 60 -4.38 11.20 -12.31
CA THR A 60 -4.90 12.57 -12.13
C THR A 60 -3.79 13.61 -12.05
N ILE A 61 -2.59 13.20 -11.62
CA ILE A 61 -1.40 14.07 -11.52
C ILE A 61 -0.45 13.81 -12.70
N ILE A 62 -0.22 12.54 -13.07
CA ILE A 62 0.82 12.16 -14.04
C ILE A 62 0.36 12.34 -15.48
N ALA A 63 -0.91 12.04 -15.77
CA ALA A 63 -1.50 12.09 -17.09
C ALA A 63 -2.99 12.43 -16.99
N PRO A 64 -3.35 13.70 -16.66
CA PRO A 64 -4.73 14.11 -16.38
C PRO A 64 -5.72 13.74 -17.50
N ASP A 65 -5.30 13.89 -18.75
CA ASP A 65 -6.11 13.60 -19.95
C ASP A 65 -6.40 12.08 -20.14
N ARG A 66 -5.70 11.21 -19.41
CA ARG A 66 -5.82 9.75 -19.46
C ARG A 66 -6.27 9.16 -18.13
N THR A 67 -6.83 9.99 -17.25
CA THR A 67 -7.31 9.51 -15.94
C THR A 67 -8.51 8.60 -16.14
N PRO A 68 -8.44 7.32 -15.71
CA PRO A 68 -9.59 6.44 -15.77
C PRO A 68 -10.66 6.90 -14.77
N ALA A 69 -11.92 6.67 -15.11
CA ALA A 69 -13.00 6.86 -14.15
C ALA A 69 -12.84 5.86 -13.00
N LEU A 70 -12.96 6.35 -11.77
CA LEU A 70 -12.96 5.48 -10.60
C LEU A 70 -14.28 4.72 -10.49
N LEU A 71 -14.19 3.42 -10.15
CA LEU A 71 -15.35 2.55 -9.94
C LEU A 71 -16.01 2.83 -8.59
N GLN A 72 -15.25 3.30 -7.62
CA GLN A 72 -15.71 3.56 -6.26
C GLN A 72 -15.26 4.93 -5.77
N THR A 73 -16.10 5.55 -4.95
CA THR A 73 -15.67 6.67 -4.12
C THR A 73 -14.63 6.21 -3.09
N LEU A 74 -13.86 7.13 -2.53
CA LEU A 74 -12.90 6.81 -1.48
C LEU A 74 -13.58 6.12 -0.28
N SER A 75 -14.73 6.61 0.15
CA SER A 75 -15.50 6.02 1.26
C SER A 75 -15.96 4.58 0.96
N GLN A 76 -16.41 4.30 -0.27
CA GLN A 76 -16.80 2.95 -0.68
C GLN A 76 -15.61 2.01 -0.69
N ARG A 77 -14.48 2.47 -1.21
CA ARG A 77 -13.23 1.71 -1.25
C ARG A 77 -12.71 1.39 0.14
N LEU A 78 -12.68 2.36 1.05
CA LEU A 78 -12.26 2.14 2.44
C LEU A 78 -13.17 1.14 3.17
N ARG A 79 -14.49 1.22 2.99
CA ARG A 79 -15.43 0.22 3.53
C ARG A 79 -15.20 -1.18 2.95
N ALA A 80 -14.91 -1.28 1.66
CA ALA A 80 -14.63 -2.57 1.03
C ALA A 80 -13.32 -3.21 1.54
N ILE A 81 -12.29 -2.40 1.82
CA ILE A 81 -11.04 -2.85 2.45
C ILE A 81 -11.31 -3.30 3.89
N GLU A 82 -12.06 -2.51 4.66
CA GLU A 82 -12.44 -2.84 6.03
C GLU A 82 -13.20 -4.18 6.13
N ALA A 83 -14.13 -4.41 5.21
CA ALA A 83 -14.92 -5.65 5.14
C ALA A 83 -14.06 -6.91 4.92
N LEU A 84 -12.81 -6.78 4.47
CA LEU A 84 -11.85 -7.86 4.33
C LEU A 84 -11.02 -8.12 5.61
N GLY A 85 -11.32 -7.42 6.70
CA GLY A 85 -10.65 -7.63 7.98
C GLY A 85 -9.26 -6.97 8.10
N ILE A 86 -8.96 -5.99 7.26
CA ILE A 86 -7.71 -5.21 7.33
C ILE A 86 -7.71 -4.35 8.60
N HIS A 87 -6.62 -4.36 9.37
CA HIS A 87 -6.49 -3.65 10.64
C HIS A 87 -6.40 -2.14 10.45
N ALA A 88 -5.61 -1.69 9.49
CA ALA A 88 -5.43 -0.27 9.20
C ALA A 88 -5.30 0.00 7.69
N THR A 89 -5.62 1.23 7.29
CA THR A 89 -5.34 1.72 5.95
C THR A 89 -4.49 2.97 6.04
N LEU A 90 -3.31 2.92 5.43
CA LEU A 90 -2.48 4.10 5.17
C LEU A 90 -2.98 4.76 3.89
N LEU A 91 -3.60 5.92 4.05
CA LEU A 91 -4.08 6.74 2.95
C LEU A 91 -3.05 7.81 2.58
N ILE A 92 -2.36 7.59 1.48
CA ILE A 92 -1.34 8.49 0.98
C ILE A 92 -1.98 9.57 0.10
N LYS A 93 -1.65 10.83 0.37
CA LYS A 93 -1.98 11.93 -0.52
C LYS A 93 -1.10 11.85 -1.76
N PHE A 94 -1.70 11.55 -2.92
CA PHE A 94 -0.99 11.51 -4.19
C PHE A 94 -1.01 12.89 -4.83
N ASP A 95 0.02 13.67 -4.59
CA ASP A 95 0.24 14.99 -5.17
C ASP A 95 1.47 15.00 -6.09
N GLU A 96 1.78 16.16 -6.68
CA GLU A 96 2.92 16.32 -7.56
C GLU A 96 4.25 16.01 -6.87
N LYS A 97 4.40 16.38 -5.60
CA LYS A 97 5.60 16.08 -4.80
C LYS A 97 5.76 14.57 -4.62
N PHE A 98 4.68 13.86 -4.27
CA PHE A 98 4.70 12.41 -4.13
C PHE A 98 4.99 11.71 -5.46
N SER A 99 4.44 12.20 -6.57
CA SER A 99 4.65 11.63 -7.92
C SER A 99 6.12 11.62 -8.36
N ARG A 100 6.94 12.50 -7.79
CA ARG A 100 8.39 12.61 -8.07
C ARG A 100 9.25 11.76 -7.12
N LYS A 101 8.65 11.08 -6.16
CA LYS A 101 9.38 10.26 -5.19
C LYS A 101 9.92 8.99 -5.85
N PRO A 102 11.23 8.70 -5.77
CA PRO A 102 11.79 7.44 -6.26
C PRO A 102 11.19 6.23 -5.52
N GLY A 103 11.03 5.12 -6.21
CA GLY A 103 10.47 3.89 -5.62
C GLY A 103 11.29 3.36 -4.44
N THR A 104 12.61 3.43 -4.53
CA THR A 104 13.50 3.07 -3.41
C THR A 104 13.21 3.89 -2.16
N LYS A 105 13.08 5.22 -2.31
CA LYS A 105 12.77 6.13 -1.21
C LYS A 105 11.41 5.82 -0.59
N PHE A 106 10.40 5.52 -1.41
CA PHE A 106 9.08 5.14 -0.93
C PHE A 106 9.11 3.92 -0.03
N VAL A 107 9.81 2.84 -0.45
CA VAL A 107 9.94 1.60 0.34
C VAL A 107 10.73 1.84 1.63
N HIS A 108 11.82 2.60 1.57
CA HIS A 108 12.59 2.95 2.78
C HIS A 108 11.76 3.76 3.79
N GLU A 109 10.93 4.70 3.33
CA GLU A 109 10.05 5.47 4.20
C GLU A 109 8.98 4.59 4.85
N LEU A 110 8.41 3.61 4.12
CA LEU A 110 7.48 2.64 4.71
C LEU A 110 8.19 1.80 5.77
N ALA A 111 9.38 1.28 5.47
CA ALA A 111 10.15 0.47 6.42
C ALA A 111 10.55 1.26 7.68
N ALA A 112 11.01 2.49 7.51
CA ALA A 112 11.36 3.35 8.65
C ALA A 112 10.12 3.73 9.50
N GLY A 113 8.99 3.99 8.85
CA GLY A 113 7.79 4.44 9.55
C GLY A 113 7.03 3.32 10.27
N PHE A 114 6.96 2.13 9.70
CA PHE A 114 6.33 0.98 10.36
C PHE A 114 7.26 0.22 11.31
N GLY A 115 8.58 0.39 11.16
CA GLY A 115 9.59 -0.25 12.00
C GLY A 115 9.83 -1.72 11.63
N ALA A 116 8.83 -2.58 11.73
CA ALA A 116 8.96 -4.01 11.45
C ALA A 116 7.97 -4.47 10.37
N ILE A 117 8.41 -4.47 9.12
CA ILE A 117 7.65 -5.06 8.00
C ILE A 117 7.94 -6.54 7.92
N GLN A 118 6.90 -7.37 7.92
CA GLN A 118 6.97 -8.82 7.75
C GLN A 118 6.84 -9.23 6.28
N SER A 119 5.90 -8.61 5.56
CA SER A 119 5.68 -8.87 4.14
C SER A 119 5.08 -7.66 3.43
N ILE A 120 5.31 -7.59 2.12
CA ILE A 120 4.64 -6.65 1.21
C ILE A 120 3.99 -7.45 0.08
N CYS A 121 2.66 -7.38 0.01
CA CYS A 121 1.83 -8.03 -0.99
C CYS A 121 1.42 -7.02 -2.05
N VAL A 122 1.66 -7.35 -3.32
CA VAL A 122 1.33 -6.49 -4.48
C VAL A 122 0.78 -7.31 -5.62
N GLY A 123 0.07 -6.67 -6.55
CA GLY A 123 -0.37 -7.32 -7.79
C GLY A 123 0.80 -7.69 -8.70
N ALA A 124 0.61 -8.70 -9.56
CA ALA A 124 1.67 -9.23 -10.44
C ALA A 124 2.32 -8.19 -11.38
N ASN A 125 1.57 -7.16 -11.77
CA ASN A 125 2.05 -6.09 -12.66
C ASN A 125 2.29 -4.76 -11.90
N PHE A 126 2.48 -4.83 -10.59
CA PHE A 126 2.65 -3.64 -9.78
C PHE A 126 3.93 -2.88 -10.14
N THR A 127 3.78 -1.61 -10.38
CA THR A 127 4.87 -0.64 -10.55
C THR A 127 4.62 0.56 -9.66
N PHE A 128 5.68 1.20 -9.20
CA PHE A 128 5.62 2.32 -8.27
C PHE A 128 6.79 3.27 -8.47
N GLY A 129 6.78 4.38 -7.75
CA GLY A 129 7.84 5.37 -7.81
C GLY A 129 7.80 6.29 -9.03
N HIS A 130 8.72 7.24 -9.05
CA HIS A 130 8.81 8.24 -10.11
C HIS A 130 9.07 7.57 -11.46
N ARG A 131 8.23 7.88 -12.46
CA ARG A 131 8.30 7.29 -13.82
C ARG A 131 8.31 5.76 -13.81
N ARG A 132 7.65 5.14 -12.80
CA ARG A 132 7.61 3.67 -12.63
C ARG A 132 9.00 3.04 -12.47
N ASP A 133 9.91 3.73 -11.79
CA ASP A 133 11.26 3.22 -11.52
C ASP A 133 11.25 2.04 -10.52
N GLY A 134 10.15 1.84 -9.80
CA GLY A 134 9.91 0.69 -8.93
C GLY A 134 9.23 -0.47 -9.66
N SER A 135 9.74 -1.67 -9.45
CA SER A 135 9.23 -2.93 -9.98
C SER A 135 9.18 -4.00 -8.89
N ILE A 136 8.53 -5.13 -9.17
CA ILE A 136 8.55 -6.29 -8.26
C ILE A 136 9.98 -6.79 -8.01
N LYS A 137 10.84 -6.75 -9.03
CA LYS A 137 12.26 -7.12 -8.90
C LYS A 137 12.98 -6.20 -7.90
N LEU A 138 12.78 -4.88 -8.02
CA LEU A 138 13.34 -3.91 -7.09
C LEU A 138 12.76 -4.13 -5.68
N LEU A 139 11.46 -4.34 -5.56
CA LEU A 139 10.81 -4.58 -4.27
C LEU A 139 11.36 -5.81 -3.55
N ARG A 140 11.60 -6.90 -4.29
CA ARG A 140 12.25 -8.11 -3.74
C ARG A 140 13.68 -7.85 -3.27
N ALA A 141 14.47 -7.12 -4.06
CA ALA A 141 15.85 -6.77 -3.68
C ALA A 141 15.87 -5.90 -2.40
N LEU A 142 14.97 -4.92 -2.31
CA LEU A 142 14.81 -4.09 -1.11
C LEU A 142 14.34 -4.92 0.09
N GLY A 143 13.41 -5.86 -0.11
CA GLY A 143 12.95 -6.77 0.93
C GLY A 143 14.08 -7.60 1.51
N GLN A 144 14.93 -8.18 0.67
CA GLN A 144 16.12 -8.91 1.12
C GLN A 144 17.09 -8.03 1.91
N ALA A 145 17.32 -6.79 1.46
CA ALA A 145 18.21 -5.85 2.13
C ALA A 145 17.64 -5.32 3.46
N LEU A 146 16.32 -5.15 3.56
CA LEU A 146 15.62 -4.57 4.72
C LEU A 146 15.04 -5.62 5.67
N GLY A 147 15.05 -6.90 5.29
CA GLY A 147 14.65 -8.02 6.14
C GLY A 147 13.16 -8.36 6.11
N PHE A 148 12.49 -8.15 5.00
CA PHE A 148 11.08 -8.57 4.82
C PHE A 148 10.88 -9.43 3.57
#